data_2f4214228ce67fe4b9f4bfc7bf933fd7
#
_entry.id   2f4214228ce67fe4b9f4bfc7bf933fd7
#
_cell.length_a   1.000
_cell.length_b   1.000
_cell.length_c   1.000
_cell.angle_alpha   90.00
_cell.angle_beta   90.00
_cell.angle_gamma   90.00
#
_symmetry.space_group_name_H-M   'P 1'
#
loop_
_entity.id
_entity.type
_entity.pdbx_description
1 polymer ?
#
loop_
_entity_poly.entity_id
_entity_poly.type
_entity_poly.pdbx_seq_one_letter_code
_entity_poly.pdbx_strand_id
1 'polypeptide(L)'
;MPCLLRAVSLLGWLLVAQAGAGERLRLVADVWPPFTDSTLLNGGLATDLVSTALKRAGYDTDYQQVPWARALNGVNEGRYDVLVNAWFNQERTKLGLFSAEYLLNRVRFVKRSRSSVEYRELYQLYGRPIAVVRGYTYSPEFDSDEMLEKVPVNDFSMAVRMVVAGRVDLAVEDEFVARFYLSQESKAVRDSVEFLPKSLSENSLHILVSLKNPHREEIVANFNREIAAMKADGSYDALFRQHGL
;
A
#
# COMPACT_ATOMS: atom_id res chain seq x y z
N MET A 1 -26.94 80.20 13.86
CA MET A 1 -25.81 79.53 13.16
C MET A 1 -25.81 78.07 13.64
N PRO A 2 -26.19 77.10 12.79
CA PRO A 2 -26.25 75.70 13.21
C PRO A 2 -24.92 74.98 12.88
N CYS A 3 -24.43 74.25 13.89
CA CYS A 3 -23.28 73.34 13.79
C CYS A 3 -23.71 72.02 13.10
N LEU A 4 -23.12 71.70 11.94
CA LEU A 4 -23.28 70.42 11.24
C LEU A 4 -22.33 69.39 11.86
N LEU A 5 -22.87 68.40 12.55
CA LEU A 5 -22.13 67.16 12.92
C LEU A 5 -22.06 66.24 11.67
N ARG A 6 -20.87 66.01 11.20
CA ARG A 6 -20.59 64.91 10.20
C ARG A 6 -20.40 63.60 10.92
N ALA A 7 -21.36 62.68 10.75
CA ALA A 7 -21.21 61.28 11.13
C ALA A 7 -20.36 60.56 10.06
N VAL A 8 -19.18 60.11 10.46
CA VAL A 8 -18.34 59.24 9.64
C VAL A 8 -18.72 57.79 9.93
N SER A 9 -19.46 57.16 9.03
CA SER A 9 -19.78 55.73 9.09
C SER A 9 -18.55 54.92 8.65
N LEU A 10 -17.85 54.33 9.61
CA LEU A 10 -16.86 53.29 9.34
C LEU A 10 -17.59 51.98 9.01
N LEU A 11 -17.67 51.62 7.71
CA LEU A 11 -18.11 50.32 7.22
C LEU A 11 -16.92 49.38 7.35
N GLY A 12 -16.87 48.65 8.48
CA GLY A 12 -15.90 47.55 8.65
C GLY A 12 -16.22 46.37 7.72
N TRP A 13 -15.38 46.14 6.75
CA TRP A 13 -15.43 44.92 5.93
C TRP A 13 -14.97 43.75 6.77
N LEU A 14 -15.92 42.94 7.26
CA LEU A 14 -15.66 41.62 7.78
C LEU A 14 -15.28 40.71 6.62
N LEU A 15 -13.99 40.51 6.40
CA LEU A 15 -13.47 39.41 5.58
C LEU A 15 -13.78 38.11 6.32
N VAL A 16 -14.94 37.52 6.02
CA VAL A 16 -15.21 36.13 6.39
C VAL A 16 -14.27 35.29 5.56
N ALA A 17 -13.18 34.83 6.17
CA ALA A 17 -12.37 33.75 5.61
C ALA A 17 -13.31 32.54 5.46
N GLN A 18 -13.79 32.28 4.26
CA GLN A 18 -14.38 30.99 3.94
C GLN A 18 -13.26 29.97 4.10
N ALA A 19 -13.27 29.27 5.23
CA ALA A 19 -12.57 27.99 5.35
C ALA A 19 -13.23 27.09 4.28
N GLY A 20 -12.65 27.06 3.09
CA GLY A 20 -13.09 26.16 2.04
C GLY A 20 -13.04 24.74 2.59
N ALA A 21 -14.18 24.04 2.64
CA ALA A 21 -14.17 22.59 2.86
C ALA A 21 -13.19 22.01 1.83
N GLY A 22 -12.16 21.31 2.31
CA GLY A 22 -11.16 20.69 1.45
C GLY A 22 -11.85 19.84 0.38
N GLU A 23 -11.33 19.83 -0.82
CA GLU A 23 -11.82 18.94 -1.89
C GLU A 23 -11.86 17.50 -1.35
N ARG A 24 -13.00 16.83 -1.51
CA ARG A 24 -13.18 15.45 -1.02
C ARG A 24 -12.74 14.46 -2.09
N LEU A 25 -11.70 13.68 -1.80
CA LEU A 25 -11.17 12.66 -2.69
C LEU A 25 -11.73 11.28 -2.33
N ARG A 26 -12.26 10.58 -3.33
CA ARG A 26 -12.76 9.21 -3.22
C ARG A 26 -11.61 8.26 -3.43
N LEU A 27 -11.15 7.64 -2.33
CA LEU A 27 -10.07 6.65 -2.33
C LEU A 27 -10.65 5.27 -2.56
N VAL A 28 -9.92 4.41 -3.28
CA VAL A 28 -10.31 3.02 -3.51
C VAL A 28 -9.12 2.08 -3.41
N ALA A 29 -9.35 0.89 -2.88
CA ALA A 29 -8.44 -0.25 -2.94
C ALA A 29 -9.22 -1.57 -2.89
N ASP A 30 -8.52 -2.68 -3.11
CA ASP A 30 -8.99 -4.03 -2.84
C ASP A 30 -8.57 -4.50 -1.44
N VAL A 31 -8.93 -5.73 -1.10
CA VAL A 31 -8.51 -6.38 0.16
C VAL A 31 -7.08 -6.89 -0.02
N TRP A 32 -6.14 -6.30 0.69
CA TRP A 32 -4.74 -6.72 0.69
C TRP A 32 -4.08 -6.40 2.04
N PRO A 33 -4.36 -7.16 3.11
CA PRO A 33 -3.80 -6.92 4.44
C PRO A 33 -2.28 -7.18 4.45
N PRO A 34 -1.51 -6.39 5.21
CA PRO A 34 -1.93 -5.34 6.15
C PRO A 34 -2.12 -3.96 5.51
N PHE A 35 -2.00 -3.84 4.19
CA PHE A 35 -1.95 -2.56 3.49
C PHE A 35 -3.32 -1.92 3.34
N THR A 36 -4.30 -2.70 2.86
CA THR A 36 -5.66 -2.23 2.56
C THR A 36 -6.67 -3.29 2.99
N ASP A 37 -7.42 -3.00 4.05
CA ASP A 37 -8.55 -3.81 4.52
C ASP A 37 -9.39 -2.96 5.48
N SER A 38 -10.67 -2.77 5.16
CA SER A 38 -11.60 -1.94 5.94
C SER A 38 -11.83 -2.47 7.37
N THR A 39 -11.47 -3.71 7.67
CA THR A 39 -11.55 -4.29 9.02
C THR A 39 -10.33 -3.95 9.90
N LEU A 40 -9.25 -3.46 9.30
CA LEU A 40 -8.05 -3.05 10.01
C LEU A 40 -8.12 -1.59 10.46
N LEU A 41 -7.24 -1.24 11.39
CA LEU A 41 -7.09 0.14 11.88
C LEU A 41 -6.94 1.10 10.68
N ASN A 42 -7.77 2.15 10.62
CA ASN A 42 -7.79 3.16 9.57
C ASN A 42 -7.79 2.60 8.12
N GLY A 43 -8.31 1.37 7.93
CA GLY A 43 -8.35 0.71 6.63
C GLY A 43 -7.03 0.05 6.20
N GLY A 44 -6.08 -0.13 7.11
CA GLY A 44 -4.76 -0.72 6.88
C GLY A 44 -3.66 0.32 6.61
N LEU A 45 -2.39 -0.11 6.67
CA LEU A 45 -1.21 0.77 6.63
C LEU A 45 -1.18 1.70 5.41
N ALA A 46 -1.42 1.16 4.20
CA ALA A 46 -1.37 1.97 2.98
C ALA A 46 -2.51 3.00 2.93
N THR A 47 -3.73 2.60 3.33
CA THR A 47 -4.87 3.50 3.43
C THR A 47 -4.60 4.62 4.42
N ASP A 48 -4.01 4.30 5.57
CA ASP A 48 -3.69 5.28 6.62
C ASP A 48 -2.59 6.26 6.17
N LEU A 49 -1.50 5.76 5.58
CA LEU A 49 -0.43 6.60 5.02
C LEU A 49 -0.98 7.57 3.96
N VAL A 50 -1.76 7.05 3.00
CA VAL A 50 -2.31 7.85 1.90
C VAL A 50 -3.33 8.87 2.41
N SER A 51 -4.26 8.45 3.27
CA SER A 51 -5.25 9.35 3.85
C SER A 51 -4.61 10.44 4.71
N THR A 52 -3.60 10.10 5.50
CA THR A 52 -2.87 11.07 6.34
C THR A 52 -2.13 12.08 5.48
N ALA A 53 -1.41 11.64 4.44
CA ALA A 53 -0.69 12.54 3.54
C ALA A 53 -1.65 13.49 2.79
N LEU A 54 -2.76 12.98 2.27
CA LEU A 54 -3.76 13.80 1.58
C LEU A 54 -4.47 14.77 2.52
N LYS A 55 -4.78 14.36 3.77
CA LYS A 55 -5.35 15.25 4.79
C LYS A 55 -4.38 16.37 5.18
N ARG A 56 -3.09 16.08 5.32
CA ARG A 56 -2.05 17.11 5.56
C ARG A 56 -1.95 18.10 4.39
N ALA A 57 -2.21 17.62 3.17
CA ALA A 57 -2.29 18.46 1.98
C ALA A 57 -3.60 19.28 1.86
N GLY A 58 -4.54 19.13 2.79
CA GLY A 58 -5.80 19.88 2.84
C GLY A 58 -6.98 19.22 2.14
N TYR A 59 -6.87 17.95 1.75
CA TYR A 59 -7.98 17.18 1.17
C TYR A 59 -8.76 16.41 2.25
N ASP A 60 -10.08 16.32 2.09
CA ASP A 60 -10.89 15.30 2.77
C ASP A 60 -10.81 13.97 2.01
N THR A 61 -10.88 12.85 2.72
CA THR A 61 -10.78 11.52 2.09
C THR A 61 -11.96 10.63 2.46
N ASP A 62 -12.47 9.89 1.48
CA ASP A 62 -13.51 8.87 1.63
C ASP A 62 -13.02 7.56 1.03
N TYR A 63 -12.75 6.55 1.86
CA TYR A 63 -12.18 5.27 1.44
C TYR A 63 -13.26 4.23 1.19
N GLN A 64 -13.17 3.56 0.04
CA GLN A 64 -14.03 2.44 -0.32
C GLN A 64 -13.20 1.22 -0.71
N GLN A 65 -13.60 0.07 -0.19
CA GLN A 65 -13.01 -1.22 -0.52
C GLN A 65 -13.89 -1.95 -1.52
N VAL A 66 -13.30 -2.34 -2.67
CA VAL A 66 -13.99 -3.08 -3.72
C VAL A 66 -13.02 -4.09 -4.37
N PRO A 67 -13.50 -5.11 -5.09
CA PRO A 67 -12.61 -6.00 -5.85
C PRO A 67 -11.71 -5.22 -6.83
N TRP A 68 -10.46 -5.67 -6.99
CA TRP A 68 -9.41 -4.99 -7.78
C TRP A 68 -9.87 -4.52 -9.17
N ALA A 69 -10.51 -5.40 -9.95
CA ALA A 69 -11.00 -5.04 -11.29
C ALA A 69 -12.02 -3.89 -11.24
N ARG A 70 -12.86 -3.84 -10.18
CA ARG A 70 -13.83 -2.74 -9.99
C ARG A 70 -13.12 -1.45 -9.58
N ALA A 71 -12.06 -1.53 -8.77
CA ALA A 71 -11.24 -0.38 -8.41
C ALA A 71 -10.61 0.26 -9.65
N LEU A 72 -9.93 -0.54 -10.49
CA LEU A 72 -9.31 -0.07 -11.74
C LEU A 72 -10.33 0.55 -12.70
N ASN A 73 -11.47 -0.13 -12.93
CA ASN A 73 -12.54 0.42 -13.78
C ASN A 73 -13.10 1.71 -13.22
N GLY A 74 -13.29 1.79 -11.89
CA GLY A 74 -13.81 2.99 -11.25
C GLY A 74 -12.87 4.19 -11.38
N VAL A 75 -11.54 3.98 -11.29
CA VAL A 75 -10.54 5.02 -11.54
C VAL A 75 -10.55 5.45 -13.01
N ASN A 76 -10.61 4.49 -13.95
CA ASN A 76 -10.69 4.78 -15.39
C ASN A 76 -11.92 5.63 -15.77
N GLU A 77 -13.05 5.36 -15.11
CA GLU A 77 -14.31 6.06 -15.35
C GLU A 77 -14.44 7.37 -14.52
N GLY A 78 -13.53 7.64 -13.59
CA GLY A 78 -13.58 8.80 -12.71
C GLY A 78 -14.60 8.66 -11.57
N ARG A 79 -15.08 7.46 -11.27
CA ARG A 79 -15.90 7.17 -10.08
C ARG A 79 -15.10 7.28 -8.79
N TYR A 80 -13.81 6.95 -8.86
CA TYR A 80 -12.83 7.12 -7.79
C TYR A 80 -11.74 8.07 -8.27
N ASP A 81 -11.23 8.88 -7.36
CA ASP A 81 -10.19 9.85 -7.65
C ASP A 81 -8.80 9.23 -7.51
N VAL A 82 -8.61 8.36 -6.51
CA VAL A 82 -7.31 7.80 -6.13
C VAL A 82 -7.41 6.30 -5.86
N LEU A 83 -6.61 5.50 -6.58
CA LEU A 83 -6.31 4.12 -6.21
C LEU A 83 -5.11 4.13 -5.24
N VAL A 84 -5.29 3.53 -4.06
CA VAL A 84 -4.33 3.63 -2.95
C VAL A 84 -3.08 2.78 -3.19
N ASN A 85 -3.24 1.54 -3.66
CA ASN A 85 -2.21 0.47 -3.61
C ASN A 85 -1.80 -0.02 -5.01
N ALA A 86 -1.25 0.87 -5.83
CA ALA A 86 -0.85 0.52 -7.18
C ALA A 86 0.67 0.24 -7.30
N TRP A 87 1.04 -0.96 -7.71
CA TRP A 87 2.37 -1.18 -8.27
C TRP A 87 2.45 -0.57 -9.67
N PHE A 88 3.60 0.01 -10.01
CA PHE A 88 3.81 0.61 -11.32
C PHE A 88 3.62 -0.43 -12.43
N ASN A 89 2.83 -0.03 -13.43
CA ASN A 89 2.62 -0.80 -14.65
C ASN A 89 2.36 0.18 -15.80
N GLN A 90 3.05 -0.01 -16.93
CA GLN A 90 2.95 0.88 -18.09
C GLN A 90 1.51 0.99 -18.63
N GLU A 91 0.74 -0.11 -18.66
CA GLU A 91 -0.65 -0.07 -19.12
C GLU A 91 -1.54 0.78 -18.20
N ARG A 92 -1.24 0.83 -16.91
CA ARG A 92 -2.01 1.63 -15.94
C ARG A 92 -1.79 3.14 -16.08
N THR A 93 -0.73 3.59 -16.77
CA THR A 93 -0.55 5.02 -17.07
C THR A 93 -1.65 5.57 -17.99
N LYS A 94 -2.38 4.69 -18.69
CA LYS A 94 -3.56 5.05 -19.48
C LYS A 94 -4.81 5.32 -18.63
N LEU A 95 -4.79 4.93 -17.35
CA LEU A 95 -5.92 5.08 -16.41
C LEU A 95 -5.73 6.24 -15.46
N GLY A 96 -4.49 6.51 -15.08
CA GLY A 96 -4.16 7.49 -14.04
C GLY A 96 -2.70 7.95 -14.07
N LEU A 97 -2.45 9.02 -13.31
CA LEU A 97 -1.13 9.55 -13.05
C LEU A 97 -0.57 8.93 -11.76
N PHE A 98 0.60 8.29 -11.85
CA PHE A 98 1.29 7.73 -10.69
C PHE A 98 1.98 8.81 -9.86
N SER A 99 1.96 8.64 -8.54
CA SER A 99 2.84 9.40 -7.62
C SER A 99 4.28 8.91 -7.69
N ALA A 100 5.20 9.59 -6.99
CA ALA A 100 6.43 8.94 -6.53
C ALA A 100 6.10 7.74 -5.63
N GLU A 101 7.04 6.84 -5.44
CA GLU A 101 6.86 5.71 -4.51
C GLU A 101 6.68 6.21 -3.08
N TYR A 102 5.71 5.65 -2.37
CA TYR A 102 5.52 5.95 -0.96
C TYR A 102 5.89 4.79 -0.02
N LEU A 103 5.88 3.56 -0.52
CA LEU A 103 6.24 2.35 0.19
C LEU A 103 6.94 1.38 -0.75
N LEU A 104 7.86 0.57 -0.24
CA LEU A 104 8.54 -0.49 -0.97
C LEU A 104 8.09 -1.84 -0.46
N ASN A 105 7.52 -2.65 -1.33
CA ASN A 105 7.18 -4.04 -1.09
C ASN A 105 8.38 -4.92 -1.43
N ARG A 106 8.72 -5.86 -0.54
CA ARG A 106 9.77 -6.85 -0.76
C ARG A 106 9.18 -8.24 -0.74
N VAL A 107 9.19 -8.92 -1.87
CA VAL A 107 8.82 -10.33 -1.95
C VAL A 107 10.01 -11.16 -1.51
N ARG A 108 9.84 -12.01 -0.50
CA ARG A 108 10.91 -12.79 0.11
C ARG A 108 10.52 -14.25 0.29
N PHE A 109 11.51 -15.11 0.28
CA PHE A 109 11.33 -16.50 0.68
C PHE A 109 11.35 -16.64 2.19
N VAL A 110 10.48 -17.53 2.69
CA VAL A 110 10.42 -17.96 4.08
C VAL A 110 10.78 -19.44 4.16
N LYS A 111 11.69 -19.81 5.05
CA LYS A 111 12.16 -21.18 5.31
C LYS A 111 12.01 -21.55 6.77
N ARG A 112 12.21 -22.81 7.10
CA ARG A 112 12.40 -23.21 8.51
C ARG A 112 13.70 -22.63 9.05
N SER A 113 13.68 -22.09 10.28
CA SER A 113 14.81 -21.42 10.93
C SER A 113 16.08 -22.28 11.02
N ARG A 114 15.98 -23.62 11.00
CA ARG A 114 17.12 -24.53 11.02
C ARG A 114 17.47 -25.13 9.67
N SER A 115 16.84 -24.67 8.59
CA SER A 115 17.13 -25.13 7.25
C SER A 115 18.41 -24.48 6.73
N SER A 116 19.24 -25.27 6.04
CA SER A 116 20.45 -24.79 5.36
C SER A 116 20.18 -24.19 3.97
N VAL A 117 18.90 -24.03 3.59
CA VAL A 117 18.56 -23.43 2.29
C VAL A 117 19.05 -22.00 2.22
N GLU A 118 19.80 -21.69 1.17
CA GLU A 118 20.24 -20.36 0.80
C GLU A 118 19.65 -19.98 -0.56
N TYR A 119 19.51 -18.70 -0.80
CA TYR A 119 19.03 -18.15 -2.06
C TYR A 119 19.88 -16.95 -2.48
N ARG A 120 20.50 -17.06 -3.63
CA ARG A 120 21.16 -15.97 -4.34
C ARG A 120 20.64 -15.87 -5.78
N GLU A 121 20.38 -17.01 -6.42
CA GLU A 121 19.85 -17.13 -7.77
C GLU A 121 18.80 -18.24 -7.83
N LEU A 122 17.81 -18.13 -8.74
CA LEU A 122 16.68 -19.06 -8.82
C LEU A 122 17.09 -20.52 -9.03
N TYR A 123 18.12 -20.78 -9.84
CA TYR A 123 18.58 -22.17 -10.11
C TYR A 123 19.00 -22.93 -8.85
N GLN A 124 19.37 -22.23 -7.76
CA GLN A 124 19.72 -22.87 -6.47
C GLN A 124 18.51 -23.47 -5.75
N LEU A 125 17.30 -23.09 -6.19
CA LEU A 125 16.03 -23.56 -5.65
C LEU A 125 15.43 -24.73 -6.46
N TYR A 126 16.09 -25.18 -7.53
CA TYR A 126 15.59 -26.30 -8.31
C TYR A 126 15.54 -27.58 -7.49
N GLY A 127 14.45 -28.35 -7.65
CA GLY A 127 14.18 -29.55 -6.86
C GLY A 127 13.78 -29.29 -5.41
N ARG A 128 13.47 -28.02 -5.05
CA ARG A 128 12.93 -27.64 -3.74
C ARG A 128 11.49 -27.20 -3.90
N PRO A 129 10.52 -27.88 -3.27
CA PRO A 129 9.13 -27.45 -3.33
C PRO A 129 8.93 -26.10 -2.61
N ILE A 130 8.30 -25.17 -3.34
CA ILE A 130 8.04 -23.77 -2.92
C ILE A 130 6.54 -23.54 -2.89
N ALA A 131 5.97 -23.26 -1.71
CA ALA A 131 4.56 -22.89 -1.60
C ALA A 131 4.35 -21.47 -2.16
N VAL A 132 3.38 -21.35 -3.08
CA VAL A 132 2.97 -20.10 -3.74
C VAL A 132 1.47 -19.89 -3.58
N VAL A 133 1.03 -18.66 -3.30
CA VAL A 133 -0.40 -18.35 -3.20
C VAL A 133 -1.01 -18.34 -4.62
N ARG A 134 -2.09 -19.07 -4.78
CA ARG A 134 -2.74 -19.24 -6.07
C ARG A 134 -3.21 -17.91 -6.66
N GLY A 135 -2.81 -17.63 -7.91
CA GLY A 135 -3.20 -16.41 -8.63
C GLY A 135 -2.34 -15.18 -8.27
N TYR A 136 -1.32 -15.32 -7.41
CA TYR A 136 -0.35 -14.26 -7.17
C TYR A 136 0.72 -14.24 -8.27
N THR A 137 1.31 -13.07 -8.45
CA THR A 137 2.49 -12.83 -9.30
C THR A 137 3.59 -12.29 -8.39
N TYR A 138 4.79 -12.86 -8.49
CA TYR A 138 5.93 -12.55 -7.61
C TYR A 138 7.05 -11.81 -8.35
N SER A 139 7.55 -12.39 -9.44
CA SER A 139 8.42 -11.73 -10.43
C SER A 139 8.32 -12.43 -11.77
N PRO A 140 8.56 -11.72 -12.90
CA PRO A 140 8.49 -12.34 -14.23
C PRO A 140 9.40 -13.58 -14.35
N GLU A 141 10.61 -13.52 -13.81
CA GLU A 141 11.59 -14.60 -13.88
C GLU A 141 11.14 -15.80 -13.04
N PHE A 142 10.68 -15.57 -11.81
CA PHE A 142 10.18 -16.65 -10.95
C PHE A 142 8.90 -17.27 -11.52
N ASP A 143 7.98 -16.44 -11.98
CA ASP A 143 6.66 -16.88 -12.42
C ASP A 143 6.75 -17.73 -13.69
N SER A 144 7.67 -17.39 -14.62
CA SER A 144 7.88 -18.10 -15.88
C SER A 144 8.85 -19.28 -15.80
N ASP A 145 9.61 -19.44 -14.71
CA ASP A 145 10.60 -20.53 -14.58
C ASP A 145 9.89 -21.87 -14.30
N GLU A 146 9.88 -22.75 -15.30
CA GLU A 146 9.25 -24.08 -15.23
C GLU A 146 10.10 -25.11 -14.46
N MET A 147 11.37 -24.83 -14.18
CA MET A 147 12.25 -25.71 -13.41
C MET A 147 12.00 -25.60 -11.90
N LEU A 148 11.29 -24.57 -11.45
CA LEU A 148 10.90 -24.40 -10.05
C LEU A 148 9.67 -25.23 -9.71
N GLU A 149 9.76 -26.01 -8.62
CA GLU A 149 8.67 -26.81 -8.10
C GLU A 149 7.71 -25.93 -7.28
N LYS A 150 6.74 -25.29 -7.94
CA LYS A 150 5.75 -24.39 -7.31
C LYS A 150 4.55 -25.19 -6.84
N VAL A 151 4.26 -25.14 -5.53
CA VAL A 151 3.13 -25.83 -4.87
C VAL A 151 2.04 -24.80 -4.54
N PRO A 152 0.93 -24.76 -5.33
CA PRO A 152 -0.12 -23.76 -5.11
C PRO A 152 -0.91 -24.00 -3.83
N VAL A 153 -1.06 -22.96 -3.01
CA VAL A 153 -1.85 -22.95 -1.76
C VAL A 153 -2.94 -21.86 -1.83
N ASN A 154 -3.88 -21.88 -0.89
CA ASN A 154 -4.98 -20.91 -0.88
C ASN A 154 -4.57 -19.56 -0.26
N ASP A 155 -3.70 -19.59 0.74
CA ASP A 155 -3.24 -18.43 1.50
C ASP A 155 -1.84 -18.66 2.10
N PHE A 156 -1.22 -17.59 2.60
CA PHE A 156 0.11 -17.67 3.16
C PHE A 156 0.16 -18.40 4.51
N SER A 157 -0.90 -18.40 5.32
CA SER A 157 -0.95 -19.20 6.55
C SER A 157 -0.82 -20.68 6.24
N MET A 158 -1.47 -21.17 5.17
CA MET A 158 -1.30 -22.54 4.70
C MET A 158 0.13 -22.82 4.25
N ALA A 159 0.74 -21.87 3.50
CA ALA A 159 2.13 -21.97 3.06
C ALA A 159 3.09 -22.15 4.26
N VAL A 160 2.96 -21.31 5.29
CA VAL A 160 3.78 -21.38 6.52
C VAL A 160 3.62 -22.71 7.22
N ARG A 161 2.39 -23.19 7.38
CA ARG A 161 2.13 -24.51 8.03
C ARG A 161 2.76 -25.66 7.26
N MET A 162 2.79 -25.59 5.93
CA MET A 162 3.48 -26.58 5.09
C MET A 162 5.00 -26.52 5.26
N VAL A 163 5.58 -25.30 5.35
CA VAL A 163 7.02 -25.13 5.67
C VAL A 163 7.36 -25.74 7.03
N VAL A 164 6.58 -25.40 8.06
CA VAL A 164 6.78 -25.93 9.43
C VAL A 164 6.67 -27.44 9.47
N ALA A 165 5.69 -28.03 8.78
CA ALA A 165 5.49 -29.47 8.68
C ALA A 165 6.51 -30.19 7.79
N GLY A 166 7.39 -29.46 7.09
CA GLY A 166 8.39 -30.04 6.16
C GLY A 166 7.78 -30.62 4.89
N ARG A 167 6.59 -30.19 4.50
CA ARG A 167 5.92 -30.59 3.26
C ARG A 167 6.42 -29.80 2.05
N VAL A 168 6.94 -28.59 2.27
CA VAL A 168 7.66 -27.75 1.33
C VAL A 168 8.92 -27.19 2.00
N ASP A 169 9.91 -26.82 1.22
CA ASP A 169 11.16 -26.26 1.74
C ASP A 169 11.03 -24.75 1.99
N LEU A 170 10.25 -24.08 1.16
CA LEU A 170 10.09 -22.64 1.13
C LEU A 170 8.62 -22.24 0.98
N ALA A 171 8.31 -21.04 1.42
CA ALA A 171 7.16 -20.25 1.00
C ALA A 171 7.65 -18.91 0.43
N VAL A 172 6.87 -18.24 -0.40
CA VAL A 172 7.20 -16.93 -0.94
C VAL A 172 6.03 -15.97 -0.76
N GLU A 173 6.32 -14.75 -0.25
CA GLU A 173 5.31 -13.73 -0.01
C GLU A 173 5.97 -12.33 0.12
N ASP A 174 5.19 -11.26 0.00
CA ASP A 174 5.57 -9.93 0.47
C ASP A 174 5.91 -9.96 1.96
N GLU A 175 6.99 -9.29 2.36
CA GLU A 175 7.49 -9.34 3.74
C GLU A 175 6.46 -8.83 4.76
N PHE A 176 5.72 -7.76 4.46
CA PHE A 176 4.72 -7.21 5.37
C PHE A 176 3.48 -8.09 5.44
N VAL A 177 3.03 -8.64 4.30
CA VAL A 177 1.94 -9.62 4.25
C VAL A 177 2.31 -10.86 5.05
N ALA A 178 3.53 -11.37 4.85
CA ALA A 178 4.02 -12.52 5.60
C ALA A 178 4.08 -12.24 7.11
N ARG A 179 4.59 -11.08 7.54
CA ARG A 179 4.62 -10.67 8.95
C ARG A 179 3.22 -10.54 9.55
N PHE A 180 2.28 -10.00 8.79
CA PHE A 180 0.88 -9.89 9.20
C PHE A 180 0.26 -11.26 9.48
N TYR A 181 0.38 -12.21 8.56
CA TYR A 181 -0.13 -13.57 8.78
C TYR A 181 0.62 -14.30 9.88
N LEU A 182 1.94 -14.17 9.96
CA LEU A 182 2.74 -14.73 11.05
C LEU A 182 2.33 -14.17 12.41
N SER A 183 1.94 -12.89 12.51
CA SER A 183 1.48 -12.32 13.78
C SER A 183 0.24 -13.01 14.35
N GLN A 184 -0.56 -13.63 13.50
CA GLN A 184 -1.77 -14.37 13.88
C GLN A 184 -1.47 -15.84 14.24
N GLU A 185 -0.28 -16.34 13.94
CA GLU A 185 0.13 -17.71 14.28
C GLU A 185 0.67 -17.81 15.71
N SER A 186 0.75 -19.03 16.25
CA SER A 186 1.34 -19.28 17.58
C SER A 186 2.82 -18.86 17.61
N LYS A 187 3.32 -18.54 18.82
CA LYS A 187 4.75 -18.24 19.01
C LYS A 187 5.65 -19.36 18.48
N ALA A 188 5.26 -20.62 18.68
CA ALA A 188 6.02 -21.78 18.21
C ALA A 188 6.17 -21.80 16.69
N VAL A 189 5.11 -21.43 15.94
CA VAL A 189 5.14 -21.32 14.48
C VAL A 189 6.03 -20.15 14.06
N ARG A 190 5.85 -18.97 14.66
CA ARG A 190 6.67 -17.80 14.32
C ARG A 190 8.17 -18.04 14.51
N ASP A 191 8.55 -18.65 15.63
CA ASP A 191 9.96 -18.93 15.97
C ASP A 191 10.57 -20.05 15.10
N SER A 192 9.76 -20.84 14.42
CA SER A 192 10.21 -21.96 13.58
C SER A 192 10.48 -21.60 12.13
N VAL A 193 10.23 -20.35 11.72
CA VAL A 193 10.47 -19.87 10.37
C VAL A 193 11.28 -18.57 10.35
N GLU A 194 11.98 -18.33 9.26
CA GLU A 194 12.76 -17.11 9.05
C GLU A 194 12.76 -16.69 7.56
N PHE A 195 12.95 -15.41 7.31
CA PHE A 195 13.10 -14.90 5.95
C PHE A 195 14.52 -15.11 5.44
N LEU A 196 14.64 -15.51 4.18
CA LEU A 196 15.93 -15.44 3.48
C LEU A 196 16.32 -13.97 3.26
N PRO A 197 17.63 -13.63 3.38
CA PRO A 197 18.08 -12.23 3.33
C PRO A 197 17.79 -11.52 2.01
N LYS A 198 18.04 -12.20 0.87
CA LYS A 198 17.84 -11.64 -0.47
C LYS A 198 16.37 -11.66 -0.85
N SER A 199 15.84 -10.52 -1.29
CA SER A 199 14.51 -10.42 -1.88
C SER A 199 14.46 -11.12 -3.23
N LEU A 200 13.32 -11.74 -3.56
CA LEU A 200 13.02 -12.23 -4.90
C LEU A 200 12.75 -11.06 -5.83
N SER A 201 11.93 -10.11 -5.37
CA SER A 201 11.62 -8.87 -6.08
C SER A 201 11.37 -7.72 -5.10
N GLU A 202 11.48 -6.49 -5.62
CA GLU A 202 11.11 -5.27 -4.93
C GLU A 202 10.14 -4.49 -5.81
N ASN A 203 8.99 -4.12 -5.25
CA ASN A 203 7.92 -3.45 -5.98
C ASN A 203 7.56 -2.16 -5.27
N SER A 204 7.73 -1.03 -5.95
CA SER A 204 7.34 0.27 -5.45
C SER A 204 5.82 0.43 -5.44
N LEU A 205 5.28 0.88 -4.31
CA LEU A 205 3.87 1.16 -4.14
C LEU A 205 3.61 2.66 -4.34
N HIS A 206 2.61 2.96 -5.14
CA HIS A 206 2.22 4.30 -5.57
C HIS A 206 0.72 4.50 -5.38
N ILE A 207 0.29 5.75 -5.24
CA ILE A 207 -1.09 6.08 -5.57
C ILE A 207 -1.21 6.28 -7.10
N LEU A 208 -2.38 5.96 -7.63
CA LEU A 208 -2.73 6.23 -9.03
C LEU A 208 -3.95 7.17 -9.04
N VAL A 209 -3.74 8.42 -9.47
CA VAL A 209 -4.80 9.43 -9.53
C VAL A 209 -5.46 9.41 -10.91
N SER A 210 -6.77 9.28 -10.95
CA SER A 210 -7.57 9.16 -12.18
C SER A 210 -7.25 10.29 -13.18
N LEU A 211 -7.08 9.94 -14.47
CA LEU A 211 -6.97 10.95 -15.54
C LEU A 211 -8.25 11.77 -15.71
N LYS A 212 -9.38 11.33 -15.16
CA LYS A 212 -10.65 12.07 -15.17
C LYS A 212 -10.70 13.17 -14.10
N ASN A 213 -9.83 13.10 -13.07
CA ASN A 213 -9.73 14.18 -12.09
C ASN A 213 -8.93 15.35 -12.70
N PRO A 214 -9.52 16.57 -12.82
CA PRO A 214 -8.84 17.72 -13.42
C PRO A 214 -7.64 18.22 -12.61
N HIS A 215 -7.59 17.92 -11.30
CA HIS A 215 -6.53 18.34 -10.37
C HIS A 215 -5.46 17.27 -10.13
N ARG A 216 -5.39 16.20 -10.95
CA ARG A 216 -4.52 15.03 -10.75
C ARG A 216 -3.05 15.38 -10.55
N GLU A 217 -2.52 16.36 -11.30
CA GLU A 217 -1.12 16.79 -11.17
C GLU A 217 -0.87 17.47 -9.81
N GLU A 218 -1.80 18.29 -9.36
CA GLU A 218 -1.74 18.97 -8.06
C GLU A 218 -1.86 17.96 -6.91
N ILE A 219 -2.81 17.02 -7.01
CA ILE A 219 -3.00 15.95 -6.00
C ILE A 219 -1.72 15.12 -5.87
N VAL A 220 -1.13 14.68 -6.99
CA VAL A 220 0.12 13.91 -7.00
C VAL A 220 1.28 14.70 -6.41
N ALA A 221 1.44 15.97 -6.81
CA ALA A 221 2.52 16.83 -6.31
C ALA A 221 2.39 17.09 -4.80
N ASN A 222 1.18 17.37 -4.33
CA ASN A 222 0.88 17.57 -2.92
C ASN A 222 1.09 16.29 -2.11
N PHE A 223 0.62 15.14 -2.59
CA PHE A 223 0.85 13.85 -1.96
C PHE A 223 2.35 13.55 -1.81
N ASN A 224 3.13 13.70 -2.89
CA ASN A 224 4.57 13.45 -2.87
C ASN A 224 5.29 14.34 -1.84
N ARG A 225 4.91 15.63 -1.77
CA ARG A 225 5.46 16.57 -0.78
C ARG A 225 5.16 16.13 0.64
N GLU A 226 3.91 15.75 0.92
CA GLU A 226 3.50 15.35 2.27
C GLU A 226 4.11 14.01 2.69
N ILE A 227 4.24 13.03 1.80
CA ILE A 227 4.98 11.77 2.10
C ILE A 227 6.44 12.08 2.45
N ALA A 228 7.11 12.97 1.71
CA ALA A 228 8.47 13.38 2.03
C ALA A 228 8.55 14.09 3.40
N ALA A 229 7.60 14.97 3.70
CA ALA A 229 7.50 15.64 5.00
C ALA A 229 7.25 14.63 6.14
N MET A 230 6.36 13.66 5.97
CA MET A 230 6.07 12.61 6.95
C MET A 230 7.31 11.72 7.22
N LYS A 231 8.09 11.42 6.18
CA LYS A 231 9.37 10.69 6.35
C LYS A 231 10.38 11.54 7.14
N ALA A 232 10.43 12.84 6.91
CA ALA A 232 11.35 13.75 7.56
C ALA A 232 10.99 14.04 9.04
N ASP A 233 9.70 14.14 9.38
CA ASP A 233 9.22 14.43 10.73
C ASP A 233 8.98 13.17 11.58
N GLY A 234 9.18 11.97 11.02
CA GLY A 234 9.02 10.68 11.70
C GLY A 234 7.58 10.19 11.85
N SER A 235 6.58 10.94 11.37
CA SER A 235 5.17 10.51 11.41
C SER A 235 4.90 9.32 10.49
N TYR A 236 5.67 9.17 9.40
CA TYR A 236 5.64 8.00 8.54
C TYR A 236 5.95 6.71 9.33
N ASP A 237 7.09 6.68 10.04
CA ASP A 237 7.49 5.52 10.86
C ASP A 237 6.57 5.31 12.07
N ALA A 238 5.96 6.38 12.58
CA ALA A 238 4.97 6.28 13.64
C ALA A 238 3.73 5.48 13.19
N LEU A 239 3.26 5.66 11.95
CA LEU A 239 2.16 4.86 11.39
C LEU A 239 2.56 3.39 11.24
N PHE A 240 3.76 3.06 10.77
CA PHE A 240 4.23 1.67 10.76
C PHE A 240 4.15 1.03 12.14
N ARG A 241 4.70 1.68 13.17
CA ARG A 241 4.62 1.19 14.55
C ARG A 241 3.20 1.01 15.05
N GLN A 242 2.28 1.92 14.68
CA GLN A 242 0.87 1.87 15.04
C GLN A 242 0.16 0.65 14.44
N HIS A 243 0.58 0.22 13.24
CA HIS A 243 0.10 -0.98 12.57
C HIS A 243 0.87 -2.25 12.95
N GLY A 244 1.84 -2.18 13.88
CA GLY A 244 2.62 -3.32 14.35
C GLY A 244 3.68 -3.82 13.37
N LEU A 245 4.18 -2.94 12.50
CA LEU A 245 5.12 -3.23 11.42
C LEU A 245 6.47 -2.51 11.59
#